data_32191595b6259da64b5d1900c718d619
#
_entry.id   32191595b6259da64b5d1900c718d619
#
_cell.length_a   1.000
_cell.length_b   1.000
_cell.length_c   1.000
_cell.angle_alpha   90.00
_cell.angle_beta   90.00
_cell.angle_gamma   90.00
#
_symmetry.space_group_name_H-M   'P 1'
#
loop_
_entity.id
_entity.type
_entity.pdbx_description
1 polymer ?
#
loop_
_entity_poly.entity_id
_entity_poly.type
_entity_poly.pdbx_seq_one_letter_code
_entity_poly.pdbx_strand_id
1 'polypeptide(L)'
;MQLTNISDIQGQIELVSGLHIGSGNAEMHIGGTDNPVIKNPVTGEPYIPGSSLKGKMRSLLEWRAGVVSIAEGKPLGFKHLPKLSGAAAQQGRAILKLFGGAPEGAGKDDPLVAEIGPTRLAFWDCALDTTWVQEMRDKNLLLTETKMENTIDRIAGVALNPRNTERVPASARFDFRLTLKVVDGEELLDDLLRGLRLLELTGLGGSGSRGYGKLRFTRLTLDGDSLMARLAATPA
;
A
#
# COMPACT_ATOMS: atom_id res chain seq x y z
N MET A 1 -29.18 -2.53 0.25
CA MET A 1 -27.76 -2.62 -0.20
C MET A 1 -27.70 -3.52 -1.42
N GLN A 2 -27.43 -2.91 -2.60
CA GLN A 2 -27.37 -3.62 -3.88
C GLN A 2 -26.02 -3.32 -4.55
N LEU A 3 -25.32 -4.37 -5.00
CA LEU A 3 -24.12 -4.21 -5.83
C LEU A 3 -24.57 -3.72 -7.22
N THR A 4 -24.20 -2.50 -7.59
CA THR A 4 -24.61 -1.88 -8.87
C THR A 4 -23.51 -1.94 -9.93
N ASN A 5 -22.23 -1.97 -9.53
CA ASN A 5 -21.09 -2.09 -10.44
C ASN A 5 -19.86 -2.69 -9.73
N ILE A 6 -18.94 -3.24 -10.51
CA ILE A 6 -17.57 -3.58 -10.09
C ILE A 6 -16.62 -2.96 -11.11
N SER A 7 -15.94 -1.90 -10.72
CA SER A 7 -14.96 -1.24 -11.57
C SER A 7 -13.58 -1.86 -11.39
N ASP A 8 -12.89 -2.09 -12.50
CA ASP A 8 -11.53 -2.63 -12.55
C ASP A 8 -10.53 -1.48 -12.74
N ILE A 9 -9.64 -1.32 -11.77
CA ILE A 9 -8.57 -0.31 -11.82
C ILE A 9 -7.26 -1.03 -12.05
N GLN A 10 -6.64 -0.73 -13.19
CA GLN A 10 -5.39 -1.32 -13.62
C GLN A 10 -4.35 -0.23 -13.88
N GLY A 11 -3.09 -0.62 -13.80
CA GLY A 11 -1.98 0.28 -14.08
C GLY A 11 -0.64 -0.36 -13.80
N GLN A 12 0.34 0.48 -13.60
CA GLN A 12 1.70 0.05 -13.28
C GLN A 12 2.25 0.90 -12.14
N ILE A 13 2.93 0.27 -11.19
CA ILE A 13 3.73 0.93 -10.18
C ILE A 13 5.18 0.92 -10.65
N GLU A 14 5.77 2.10 -10.80
CA GLU A 14 7.19 2.26 -11.09
C GLU A 14 7.92 2.76 -9.85
N LEU A 15 9.01 2.10 -9.48
CA LEU A 15 9.84 2.50 -8.36
C LEU A 15 10.76 3.66 -8.73
N VAL A 16 10.64 4.77 -8.01
CA VAL A 16 11.55 5.92 -8.10
C VAL A 16 12.80 5.72 -7.23
N SER A 17 12.66 4.97 -6.14
CA SER A 17 13.77 4.54 -5.28
C SER A 17 13.57 3.10 -4.83
N GLY A 18 14.66 2.45 -4.38
CA GLY A 18 14.63 1.04 -4.01
C GLY A 18 13.57 0.71 -2.96
N LEU A 19 12.81 -0.37 -3.17
CA LEU A 19 11.70 -0.81 -2.31
C LEU A 19 12.10 -2.00 -1.47
N HIS A 20 11.87 -1.91 -0.16
CA HIS A 20 11.95 -3.04 0.76
C HIS A 20 10.57 -3.33 1.38
N ILE A 21 10.03 -4.51 1.08
CA ILE A 21 8.92 -5.12 1.78
C ILE A 21 9.44 -6.45 2.31
N GLY A 22 9.61 -6.55 3.63
CA GLY A 22 10.22 -7.73 4.25
C GLY A 22 9.36 -8.98 4.14
N SER A 23 10.01 -10.14 4.06
CA SER A 23 9.37 -11.46 4.01
C SER A 23 8.84 -11.93 5.38
N GLY A 24 9.01 -11.14 6.43
CA GLY A 24 8.74 -11.57 7.81
C GLY A 24 9.86 -12.48 8.35
N ASN A 25 9.53 -13.35 9.30
CA ASN A 25 10.50 -14.28 9.92
C ASN A 25 10.80 -15.53 9.08
N ALA A 26 10.63 -15.46 7.77
CA ALA A 26 10.92 -16.57 6.89
C ALA A 26 12.43 -16.76 6.78
N GLU A 27 12.93 -17.86 7.35
CA GLU A 27 14.20 -18.54 7.11
C GLU A 27 15.47 -17.66 7.07
N MET A 28 16.14 -17.56 8.21
CA MET A 28 17.55 -17.12 8.23
C MET A 28 18.40 -18.17 7.52
N HIS A 29 18.73 -17.94 6.25
CA HIS A 29 19.73 -18.72 5.56
C HIS A 29 21.14 -18.28 6.03
N ILE A 30 21.98 -19.22 6.40
CA ILE A 30 23.41 -18.98 6.73
C ILE A 30 24.07 -18.36 5.48
N GLY A 31 24.54 -17.11 5.60
CA GLY A 31 25.13 -16.34 4.48
C GLY A 31 24.14 -15.53 3.66
N GLY A 32 22.86 -15.45 4.05
CA GLY A 32 21.83 -14.61 3.42
C GLY A 32 21.90 -13.14 3.86
N THR A 33 21.04 -12.31 3.27
CA THR A 33 20.85 -10.91 3.67
C THR A 33 20.06 -10.86 4.99
N ASP A 34 20.46 -9.99 5.93
CA ASP A 34 19.79 -9.83 7.24
C ASP A 34 18.30 -9.52 7.13
N ASN A 35 17.93 -8.76 6.11
CA ASN A 35 16.54 -8.35 5.85
C ASN A 35 16.18 -8.63 4.38
N PRO A 36 15.70 -9.83 4.04
CA PRO A 36 15.30 -10.18 2.67
C PRO A 36 13.95 -9.55 2.29
N VAL A 37 13.75 -9.27 0.99
CA VAL A 37 12.43 -8.90 0.44
C VAL A 37 11.55 -10.13 0.27
N ILE A 38 10.23 -9.88 0.32
CA ILE A 38 9.24 -10.92 0.01
C ILE A 38 9.32 -11.30 -1.47
N LYS A 39 9.30 -12.62 -1.73
CA LYS A 39 9.38 -13.20 -3.07
C LYS A 39 8.28 -14.24 -3.25
N ASN A 40 7.83 -14.39 -4.48
CA ASN A 40 6.94 -15.48 -4.86
C ASN A 40 7.72 -16.81 -4.75
N PRO A 41 7.25 -17.79 -4.00
CA PRO A 41 7.98 -19.03 -3.78
C PRO A 41 8.15 -19.92 -5.03
N VAL A 42 7.32 -19.69 -6.05
CA VAL A 42 7.36 -20.44 -7.32
C VAL A 42 8.36 -19.84 -8.29
N THR A 43 8.32 -18.50 -8.47
CA THR A 43 9.18 -17.80 -9.45
C THR A 43 10.48 -17.29 -8.85
N GLY A 44 10.55 -17.12 -7.52
CA GLY A 44 11.67 -16.47 -6.83
C GLY A 44 11.70 -14.94 -7.03
N GLU A 45 10.74 -14.37 -7.74
CA GLU A 45 10.69 -12.97 -8.07
C GLU A 45 10.05 -12.14 -6.95
N PRO A 46 10.57 -10.93 -6.64
CA PRO A 46 9.91 -10.01 -5.71
C PRO A 46 8.52 -9.61 -6.21
N TYR A 47 7.60 -9.37 -5.29
CA TYR A 47 6.29 -8.83 -5.61
C TYR A 47 5.83 -7.83 -4.55
N ILE A 48 4.82 -7.02 -4.85
CA ILE A 48 4.19 -6.16 -3.86
C ILE A 48 2.90 -6.83 -3.39
N PRO A 49 2.82 -7.28 -2.10
CA PRO A 49 1.58 -7.82 -1.58
C PRO A 49 0.44 -6.80 -1.61
N GLY A 50 -0.73 -7.21 -2.07
CA GLY A 50 -1.94 -6.37 -2.03
C GLY A 50 -2.29 -5.93 -0.61
N SER A 51 -1.98 -6.74 0.40
CA SER A 51 -2.13 -6.39 1.82
C SER A 51 -1.23 -5.22 2.24
N SER A 52 -0.01 -5.11 1.69
CA SER A 52 0.91 -3.99 1.95
C SER A 52 0.37 -2.68 1.38
N LEU A 53 -0.14 -2.71 0.15
CA LEU A 53 -0.81 -1.56 -0.48
C LEU A 53 -2.04 -1.15 0.33
N LYS A 54 -2.94 -2.10 0.61
CA LYS A 54 -4.15 -1.87 1.40
C LYS A 54 -3.83 -1.25 2.75
N GLY A 55 -2.91 -1.84 3.51
CA GLY A 55 -2.55 -1.40 4.85
C GLY A 55 -1.96 0.01 4.85
N LYS A 56 -1.04 0.30 3.93
CA LYS A 56 -0.40 1.62 3.82
C LYS A 56 -1.39 2.70 3.40
N MET A 57 -2.20 2.46 2.36
CA MET A 57 -3.22 3.40 1.91
C MET A 57 -4.23 3.73 3.01
N ARG A 58 -4.74 2.69 3.69
CA ARG A 58 -5.65 2.86 4.82
C ARG A 58 -5.05 3.73 5.91
N SER A 59 -3.84 3.41 6.37
CA SER A 59 -3.13 4.18 7.39
C SER A 59 -2.96 5.65 7.01
N LEU A 60 -2.59 5.94 5.76
CA LEU A 60 -2.42 7.30 5.26
C LEU A 60 -3.74 8.09 5.25
N LEU A 61 -4.82 7.46 4.83
CA LEU A 61 -6.16 8.08 4.85
C LEU A 61 -6.66 8.29 6.29
N GLU A 62 -6.40 7.37 7.20
CA GLU A 62 -6.71 7.53 8.63
C GLU A 62 -5.92 8.69 9.27
N TRP A 63 -4.63 8.82 8.94
CA TRP A 63 -3.81 9.97 9.35
C TRP A 63 -4.38 11.29 8.83
N ARG A 64 -4.69 11.33 7.54
CA ARG A 64 -5.26 12.51 6.88
C ARG A 64 -6.62 12.90 7.46
N ALA A 65 -7.46 11.94 7.80
CA ALA A 65 -8.76 12.16 8.42
C ALA A 65 -8.68 12.59 9.90
N GLY A 66 -7.49 12.54 10.51
CA GLY A 66 -7.30 12.89 11.93
C GLY A 66 -7.90 11.88 12.91
N VAL A 67 -8.16 10.63 12.47
CA VAL A 67 -8.87 9.63 13.29
C VAL A 67 -7.96 8.70 14.06
N VAL A 68 -6.64 8.73 13.84
CA VAL A 68 -5.67 7.81 14.43
C VAL A 68 -5.64 7.90 15.95
N SER A 69 -5.71 9.10 16.55
CA SER A 69 -5.74 9.28 18.00
C SER A 69 -7.01 8.71 18.64
N ILE A 70 -8.14 8.84 17.96
CA ILE A 70 -9.45 8.33 18.41
C ILE A 70 -9.46 6.80 18.36
N ALA A 71 -8.75 6.21 17.41
CA ALA A 71 -8.56 4.77 17.28
C ALA A 71 -7.37 4.24 18.16
N GLU A 72 -6.76 5.08 18.99
CA GLU A 72 -5.66 4.71 19.90
C GLU A 72 -4.47 4.05 19.14
N GLY A 73 -4.17 4.52 17.94
CA GLY A 73 -3.12 3.98 17.08
C GLY A 73 -3.47 2.64 16.40
N LYS A 74 -4.67 2.10 16.63
CA LYS A 74 -5.19 0.91 15.95
C LYS A 74 -5.89 1.30 14.65
N PRO A 75 -6.13 0.36 13.73
CA PRO A 75 -6.99 0.62 12.58
C PRO A 75 -8.39 1.06 13.01
N LEU A 76 -8.95 2.03 12.29
CA LEU A 76 -10.30 2.53 12.54
C LEU A 76 -11.31 1.38 12.47
N GLY A 77 -12.17 1.23 13.48
CA GLY A 77 -13.25 0.24 13.54
C GLY A 77 -14.61 0.91 13.77
N PHE A 78 -15.69 0.13 13.65
CA PHE A 78 -17.06 0.62 13.81
C PHE A 78 -17.28 1.34 15.15
N LYS A 79 -16.72 0.83 16.24
CA LYS A 79 -16.81 1.41 17.59
C LYS A 79 -16.27 2.83 17.73
N HIS A 80 -15.47 3.28 16.77
CA HIS A 80 -14.89 4.63 16.77
C HIS A 80 -15.77 5.65 16.05
N LEU A 81 -16.65 5.23 15.11
CA LEU A 81 -17.50 6.14 14.33
C LEU A 81 -18.38 7.07 15.18
N PRO A 82 -19.03 6.60 16.27
CA PRO A 82 -19.84 7.48 17.12
C PRO A 82 -19.05 8.59 17.85
N LYS A 83 -17.73 8.44 17.95
CA LYS A 83 -16.83 9.44 18.54
C LYS A 83 -16.37 10.51 17.54
N LEU A 84 -16.68 10.34 16.26
CA LEU A 84 -16.31 11.25 15.18
C LEU A 84 -17.46 12.22 14.87
N SER A 85 -17.11 13.42 14.43
CA SER A 85 -18.08 14.42 14.01
C SER A 85 -17.63 15.15 12.73
N GLY A 86 -18.54 15.84 12.05
CA GLY A 86 -18.22 16.63 10.86
C GLY A 86 -17.49 15.86 9.77
N ALA A 87 -16.47 16.47 9.19
CA ALA A 87 -15.68 15.89 8.11
C ALA A 87 -14.96 14.59 8.49
N ALA A 88 -14.48 14.47 9.75
CA ALA A 88 -13.82 13.24 10.23
C ALA A 88 -14.80 12.05 10.25
N ALA A 89 -16.07 12.26 10.62
CA ALA A 89 -17.07 11.21 10.59
C ALA A 89 -17.38 10.75 9.15
N GLN A 90 -17.48 11.69 8.21
CA GLN A 90 -17.70 11.36 6.80
C GLN A 90 -16.53 10.60 6.21
N GLN A 91 -15.30 11.05 6.43
CA GLN A 91 -14.08 10.37 5.98
C GLN A 91 -13.91 9.01 6.65
N GLY A 92 -14.20 8.89 7.94
CA GLY A 92 -14.19 7.63 8.67
C GLY A 92 -15.13 6.58 8.06
N ARG A 93 -16.34 6.98 7.68
CA ARG A 93 -17.28 6.11 6.96
C ARG A 93 -16.74 5.68 5.60
N ALA A 94 -16.18 6.59 4.80
CA ALA A 94 -15.58 6.28 3.52
C ALA A 94 -14.41 5.29 3.66
N ILE A 95 -13.54 5.47 4.67
CA ILE A 95 -12.42 4.56 4.96
C ILE A 95 -12.96 3.16 5.32
N LEU A 96 -13.98 3.06 6.16
CA LEU A 96 -14.56 1.76 6.52
C LEU A 96 -15.24 1.09 5.33
N LYS A 97 -15.93 1.84 4.47
CA LYS A 97 -16.50 1.31 3.22
C LYS A 97 -15.39 0.77 2.30
N LEU A 98 -14.33 1.53 2.07
CA LEU A 98 -13.23 1.14 1.19
C LEU A 98 -12.47 -0.07 1.73
N PHE A 99 -12.03 -0.04 2.98
CA PHE A 99 -11.07 -0.99 3.53
C PHE A 99 -11.67 -2.04 4.48
N GLY A 100 -12.91 -1.82 4.91
CA GLY A 100 -13.60 -2.65 5.89
C GLY A 100 -13.27 -2.25 7.33
N GLY A 101 -14.03 -2.77 8.28
CA GLY A 101 -13.83 -2.64 9.70
C GLY A 101 -13.97 -3.98 10.42
N ALA A 102 -13.23 -4.16 11.52
CA ALA A 102 -13.50 -5.28 12.40
C ALA A 102 -14.81 -5.00 13.19
N PRO A 103 -15.72 -5.97 13.27
CA PRO A 103 -16.97 -5.81 14.01
C PRO A 103 -16.76 -5.91 15.53
N GLU A 104 -15.54 -5.74 16.03
CA GLU A 104 -15.25 -5.81 17.46
C GLU A 104 -16.12 -4.84 18.26
N GLY A 105 -17.02 -5.39 19.08
CA GLY A 105 -17.95 -4.63 19.92
C GLY A 105 -19.22 -4.16 19.20
N ALA A 106 -19.36 -4.38 17.90
CA ALA A 106 -20.59 -4.17 17.14
C ALA A 106 -21.21 -5.54 16.84
N GLY A 107 -22.41 -5.82 17.33
CA GLY A 107 -23.15 -7.03 16.96
C GLY A 107 -23.52 -7.02 15.47
N LYS A 108 -23.94 -8.17 14.93
CA LYS A 108 -24.47 -8.26 13.55
C LYS A 108 -25.63 -7.28 13.31
N ASP A 109 -26.34 -6.93 14.35
CA ASP A 109 -27.52 -6.06 14.34
C ASP A 109 -27.18 -4.58 14.57
N ASP A 110 -25.87 -4.21 14.65
CA ASP A 110 -25.48 -2.81 14.80
C ASP A 110 -25.84 -2.05 13.49
N PRO A 111 -26.65 -1.00 13.57
CA PRO A 111 -27.06 -0.21 12.42
C PRO A 111 -25.88 0.32 11.60
N LEU A 112 -24.74 0.63 12.24
CA LEU A 112 -23.53 1.09 11.54
C LEU A 112 -22.91 -0.02 10.67
N VAL A 113 -22.95 -1.27 11.13
CA VAL A 113 -22.48 -2.42 10.35
C VAL A 113 -23.34 -2.61 9.11
N ALA A 114 -24.66 -2.46 9.27
CA ALA A 114 -25.62 -2.54 8.15
C ALA A 114 -25.45 -1.35 7.18
N GLU A 115 -25.20 -0.14 7.69
CA GLU A 115 -24.97 1.08 6.88
C GLU A 115 -23.69 0.97 6.05
N ILE A 116 -22.59 0.58 6.67
CA ILE A 116 -21.27 0.50 6.03
C ILE A 116 -21.20 -0.71 5.10
N GLY A 117 -21.64 -1.87 5.57
CA GLY A 117 -21.62 -3.13 4.82
C GLY A 117 -20.20 -3.68 4.53
N PRO A 118 -20.07 -4.59 3.56
CA PRO A 118 -18.81 -5.27 3.24
C PRO A 118 -17.80 -4.35 2.56
N THR A 119 -16.51 -4.69 2.65
CA THR A 119 -15.40 -3.97 2.00
C THR A 119 -15.62 -3.79 0.50
N ARG A 120 -15.40 -2.58 -0.01
CA ARG A 120 -15.53 -2.24 -1.45
C ARG A 120 -14.28 -2.56 -2.25
N LEU A 121 -13.08 -2.46 -1.65
CA LEU A 121 -11.83 -2.68 -2.36
C LEU A 121 -11.36 -4.14 -2.25
N ALA A 122 -10.91 -4.70 -3.36
CA ALA A 122 -10.09 -5.90 -3.39
C ALA A 122 -8.76 -5.56 -4.08
N PHE A 123 -7.65 -5.81 -3.37
CA PHE A 123 -6.30 -5.60 -3.87
C PHE A 123 -5.71 -6.91 -4.35
N TRP A 124 -5.03 -6.89 -5.47
CA TRP A 124 -4.27 -8.00 -5.99
C TRP A 124 -2.81 -7.85 -5.61
N ASP A 125 -2.09 -8.95 -5.50
CA ASP A 125 -0.64 -8.91 -5.42
C ASP A 125 -0.08 -8.44 -6.75
N CYS A 126 0.90 -7.52 -6.71
CA CYS A 126 1.48 -6.93 -7.90
C CYS A 126 2.77 -7.66 -8.24
N ALA A 127 2.75 -8.46 -9.30
CA ALA A 127 3.94 -9.10 -9.85
C ALA A 127 4.84 -8.08 -10.54
N LEU A 128 6.13 -8.41 -10.70
CA LEU A 128 7.02 -7.63 -11.56
C LEU A 128 6.52 -7.67 -13.03
N ASP A 129 6.63 -6.54 -13.71
CA ASP A 129 6.39 -6.43 -15.15
C ASP A 129 7.31 -7.37 -15.91
N THR A 130 6.74 -8.26 -16.72
CA THR A 130 7.50 -9.30 -17.44
C THR A 130 8.54 -8.72 -18.40
N THR A 131 8.24 -7.56 -19.02
CA THR A 131 9.18 -6.87 -19.90
C THR A 131 10.38 -6.37 -19.11
N TRP A 132 10.16 -5.76 -17.93
CA TRP A 132 11.25 -5.31 -17.07
C TRP A 132 12.10 -6.49 -16.57
N VAL A 133 11.48 -7.61 -16.19
CA VAL A 133 12.20 -8.82 -15.79
C VAL A 133 13.09 -9.33 -16.92
N GLN A 134 12.57 -9.37 -18.15
CA GLN A 134 13.35 -9.79 -19.32
C GLN A 134 14.51 -8.84 -19.60
N GLU A 135 14.30 -7.53 -19.53
CA GLU A 135 15.36 -6.52 -19.67
C GLU A 135 16.51 -6.73 -18.66
N MET A 136 16.17 -7.09 -17.41
CA MET A 136 17.18 -7.37 -16.37
C MET A 136 17.96 -8.66 -16.67
N ARG A 137 17.26 -9.70 -17.11
CA ARG A 137 17.88 -11.00 -17.51
C ARG A 137 18.83 -10.83 -18.71
N ASP A 138 18.41 -10.10 -19.73
CA ASP A 138 19.22 -9.85 -20.94
C ASP A 138 20.51 -9.09 -20.62
N LYS A 139 20.47 -8.24 -19.58
CA LYS A 139 21.64 -7.51 -19.08
C LYS A 139 22.43 -8.27 -18.01
N ASN A 140 22.06 -9.50 -17.67
CA ASN A 140 22.62 -10.28 -16.55
C ASN A 140 22.58 -9.53 -15.22
N LEU A 141 21.53 -8.74 -14.97
CA LEU A 141 21.32 -8.01 -13.71
C LEU A 141 20.39 -8.76 -12.78
N LEU A 142 20.60 -8.59 -11.47
CA LEU A 142 19.71 -9.16 -10.45
C LEU A 142 18.43 -8.33 -10.32
N LEU A 143 17.34 -8.99 -9.93
CA LEU A 143 16.06 -8.34 -9.65
C LEU A 143 16.03 -7.62 -8.29
N THR A 144 17.06 -7.82 -7.47
CA THR A 144 17.23 -7.18 -6.17
C THR A 144 18.67 -6.68 -6.01
N GLU A 145 18.85 -5.70 -5.14
CA GLU A 145 20.14 -5.16 -4.73
C GLU A 145 20.24 -5.16 -3.21
N THR A 146 21.47 -5.15 -2.69
CA THR A 146 21.73 -5.05 -1.25
C THR A 146 22.22 -3.65 -0.93
N LYS A 147 21.52 -2.95 -0.03
CA LYS A 147 21.97 -1.68 0.52
C LYS A 147 22.53 -1.89 1.92
N MET A 148 23.77 -1.42 2.12
CA MET A 148 24.41 -1.40 3.43
C MET A 148 24.12 -0.09 4.15
N GLU A 149 23.77 -0.16 5.42
CA GLU A 149 23.50 0.99 6.28
C GLU A 149 24.24 0.82 7.61
N ASN A 150 24.76 1.92 8.15
CA ASN A 150 25.47 1.95 9.43
C ASN A 150 24.80 2.93 10.39
N THR A 151 24.99 2.71 11.68
CA THR A 151 24.74 3.70 12.71
C THR A 151 26.06 4.44 12.96
N ILE A 152 26.01 5.78 13.08
CA ILE A 152 27.21 6.56 13.42
C ILE A 152 27.25 6.77 14.94
N ASP A 153 28.34 6.36 15.57
CA ASP A 153 28.67 6.78 16.94
C ASP A 153 28.93 8.30 16.94
N ARG A 154 28.12 9.02 17.68
CA ARG A 154 28.16 10.50 17.68
C ARG A 154 29.31 11.08 18.50
N ILE A 155 29.97 10.27 19.33
CA ILE A 155 31.13 10.68 20.14
C ILE A 155 32.41 10.37 19.36
N ALA A 156 32.57 9.14 18.89
CA ALA A 156 33.77 8.69 18.19
C ALA A 156 33.76 9.02 16.68
N GLY A 157 32.61 9.35 16.09
CA GLY A 157 32.47 9.65 14.66
C GLY A 157 32.63 8.41 13.75
N VAL A 158 32.60 7.20 14.31
CA VAL A 158 32.80 5.93 13.58
C VAL A 158 31.50 5.23 13.25
N ALA A 159 31.52 4.44 12.16
CA ALA A 159 30.40 3.61 11.77
C ALA A 159 30.28 2.36 12.69
N LEU A 160 29.06 2.11 13.19
CA LEU A 160 28.73 0.97 14.03
C LEU A 160 27.53 0.19 13.45
N ASN A 161 27.39 -1.07 13.83
CA ASN A 161 26.25 -1.93 13.53
C ASN A 161 25.88 -1.92 12.03
N PRO A 162 26.75 -2.40 11.15
CA PRO A 162 26.44 -2.55 9.73
C PRO A 162 25.23 -3.47 9.57
N ARG A 163 24.30 -3.10 8.70
CA ARG A 163 23.09 -3.88 8.36
C ARG A 163 22.97 -3.99 6.86
N ASN A 164 22.62 -5.15 6.40
CA ASN A 164 22.37 -5.44 5.00
C ASN A 164 20.87 -5.51 4.79
N THR A 165 20.34 -4.69 3.90
CA THR A 165 18.91 -4.71 3.54
C THR A 165 18.77 -4.98 2.06
N GLU A 166 18.12 -6.08 1.72
CA GLU A 166 17.73 -6.37 0.34
C GLU A 166 16.58 -5.45 -0.06
N ARG A 167 16.59 -4.98 -1.31
CA ARG A 167 15.51 -4.17 -1.88
C ARG A 167 15.40 -4.39 -3.39
N VAL A 168 14.21 -4.20 -3.92
CA VAL A 168 14.00 -4.12 -5.36
C VAL A 168 14.53 -2.78 -5.84
N PRO A 169 15.37 -2.71 -6.90
CA PRO A 169 16.02 -1.46 -7.32
C PRO A 169 15.02 -0.44 -7.88
N ALA A 170 15.45 0.82 -7.95
CA ALA A 170 14.73 1.85 -8.71
C ALA A 170 14.54 1.41 -10.17
N SER A 171 13.55 2.00 -10.85
CA SER A 171 13.10 1.64 -12.20
C SER A 171 12.35 0.31 -12.34
N ALA A 172 12.30 -0.52 -11.30
CA ALA A 172 11.45 -1.71 -11.32
C ALA A 172 9.97 -1.32 -11.51
N ARG A 173 9.29 -2.13 -12.31
CA ARG A 173 7.87 -1.95 -12.64
C ARG A 173 7.08 -3.13 -12.14
N PHE A 174 5.90 -2.86 -11.57
CA PHE A 174 4.98 -3.88 -11.07
C PHE A 174 3.61 -3.67 -11.69
N ASP A 175 2.96 -4.75 -12.08
CA ASP A 175 1.60 -4.72 -12.58
C ASP A 175 0.62 -4.47 -11.41
N PHE A 176 -0.11 -3.37 -11.48
CA PHE A 176 -1.03 -2.94 -10.45
C PHE A 176 -2.47 -3.23 -10.85
N ARG A 177 -3.23 -3.85 -9.95
CA ARG A 177 -4.66 -4.08 -10.13
C ARG A 177 -5.39 -4.03 -8.80
N LEU A 178 -6.55 -3.40 -8.80
CA LEU A 178 -7.54 -3.51 -7.74
C LEU A 178 -8.95 -3.41 -8.33
N THR A 179 -9.95 -3.90 -7.59
CA THR A 179 -11.35 -3.71 -7.95
C THR A 179 -12.06 -2.87 -6.91
N LEU A 180 -12.95 -1.99 -7.39
CA LEU A 180 -13.84 -1.18 -6.57
C LEU A 180 -15.29 -1.61 -6.81
N LYS A 181 -15.93 -2.16 -5.79
CA LYS A 181 -17.36 -2.44 -5.79
C LYS A 181 -18.12 -1.15 -5.54
N VAL A 182 -19.14 -0.89 -6.34
CA VAL A 182 -20.08 0.22 -6.16
C VAL A 182 -21.39 -0.35 -5.63
N VAL A 183 -21.85 0.13 -4.49
CA VAL A 183 -23.07 -0.30 -3.83
C VAL A 183 -24.04 0.87 -3.77
N ASP A 184 -25.29 0.65 -4.21
CA ASP A 184 -26.35 1.68 -4.21
C ASP A 184 -25.95 2.99 -4.91
N GLY A 185 -25.04 2.93 -5.89
CA GLY A 185 -24.57 4.12 -6.63
C GLY A 185 -23.63 5.05 -5.84
N GLU A 186 -23.03 4.59 -4.74
CA GLU A 186 -22.10 5.39 -3.94
C GLU A 186 -20.83 5.80 -4.71
N GLU A 187 -20.31 6.99 -4.41
CA GLU A 187 -19.10 7.53 -5.04
C GLU A 187 -17.91 7.50 -4.07
N LEU A 188 -17.00 6.57 -4.26
CA LEU A 188 -15.79 6.38 -3.44
C LEU A 188 -14.47 6.51 -4.23
N LEU A 189 -14.57 6.81 -5.53
CA LEU A 189 -13.40 6.87 -6.41
C LEU A 189 -12.43 7.97 -6.00
N ASP A 190 -12.92 9.15 -5.59
CA ASP A 190 -12.05 10.25 -5.18
C ASP A 190 -11.29 9.95 -3.89
N ASP A 191 -11.91 9.25 -2.94
CA ASP A 191 -11.22 8.81 -1.72
C ASP A 191 -10.17 7.75 -2.03
N LEU A 192 -10.43 6.86 -2.98
CA LEU A 192 -9.46 5.88 -3.48
C LEU A 192 -8.28 6.58 -4.16
N LEU A 193 -8.53 7.50 -5.10
CA LEU A 193 -7.47 8.26 -5.79
C LEU A 193 -6.62 9.06 -4.81
N ARG A 194 -7.23 9.62 -3.77
CA ARG A 194 -6.51 10.29 -2.68
C ARG A 194 -5.55 9.34 -1.96
N GLY A 195 -5.98 8.11 -1.69
CA GLY A 195 -5.12 7.06 -1.13
C GLY A 195 -3.92 6.73 -2.02
N LEU A 196 -4.14 6.58 -3.34
CA LEU A 196 -3.07 6.35 -4.32
C LEU A 196 -2.11 7.55 -4.40
N ARG A 197 -2.65 8.79 -4.39
CA ARG A 197 -1.82 10.01 -4.38
C ARG A 197 -0.95 10.12 -3.13
N LEU A 198 -1.50 9.79 -1.98
CA LEU A 198 -0.73 9.76 -0.72
C LEU A 198 0.39 8.70 -0.75
N LEU A 199 0.19 7.55 -1.40
CA LEU A 199 1.27 6.56 -1.62
C LEU A 199 2.41 7.14 -2.47
N GLU A 200 2.12 7.86 -3.56
CA GLU A 200 3.15 8.51 -4.38
C GLU A 200 3.97 9.53 -3.57
N LEU A 201 3.32 10.26 -2.67
CA LEU A 201 3.97 11.30 -1.87
C LEU A 201 4.79 10.74 -0.70
N THR A 202 4.33 9.64 -0.09
CA THR A 202 4.94 9.10 1.14
C THR A 202 5.77 7.84 0.91
N GLY A 203 5.49 7.09 -0.16
CA GLY A 203 6.14 5.81 -0.47
C GLY A 203 5.51 4.60 0.22
N LEU A 204 6.02 3.41 -0.14
CA LEU A 204 5.58 2.10 0.30
C LEU A 204 6.73 1.34 0.97
N GLY A 205 6.40 0.36 1.80
CA GLY A 205 7.38 -0.50 2.47
C GLY A 205 8.07 0.15 3.65
N GLY A 206 9.17 -0.47 4.07
CA GLY A 206 9.98 -0.03 5.20
C GLY A 206 10.98 1.07 4.84
N SER A 207 11.53 1.71 5.87
CA SER A 207 12.65 2.67 5.74
C SER A 207 12.37 3.90 4.86
N GLY A 208 11.12 4.32 4.72
CA GLY A 208 10.73 5.46 3.88
C GLY A 208 11.45 6.77 4.24
N SER A 209 11.70 7.05 5.53
CA SER A 209 12.49 8.21 5.98
C SER A 209 13.97 8.17 5.58
N ARG A 210 14.45 6.99 5.11
CA ARG A 210 15.82 6.79 4.62
C ARG A 210 15.90 6.71 3.10
N GLY A 211 14.83 7.16 2.40
CA GLY A 211 14.78 7.24 0.94
C GLY A 211 14.39 5.95 0.24
N TYR A 212 13.72 5.01 0.94
CA TYR A 212 13.20 3.80 0.34
C TYR A 212 11.76 3.98 -0.13
N GLY A 213 11.36 3.15 -1.09
CA GLY A 213 9.97 2.91 -1.46
C GLY A 213 9.24 4.05 -2.14
N LYS A 214 9.95 5.07 -2.65
CA LYS A 214 9.35 6.10 -3.48
C LYS A 214 8.84 5.48 -4.78
N LEU A 215 7.60 5.74 -5.11
CA LEU A 215 6.94 5.16 -6.28
C LEU A 215 6.10 6.19 -7.03
N ARG A 216 5.69 5.85 -8.24
CA ARG A 216 4.67 6.56 -9.03
C ARG A 216 3.78 5.58 -9.75
N PHE A 217 2.52 5.93 -9.93
CA PHE A 217 1.62 5.18 -10.80
C PHE A 217 1.79 5.62 -12.24
N THR A 218 1.81 4.65 -13.14
CA THR A 218 1.85 4.88 -14.58
C THR A 218 0.74 4.08 -15.24
N ARG A 219 0.19 4.59 -16.36
CA ARG A 219 -0.86 3.91 -17.14
C ARG A 219 -2.11 3.54 -16.32
N LEU A 220 -2.42 4.31 -15.25
CA LEU A 220 -3.59 4.03 -14.42
C LEU A 220 -4.89 4.23 -15.22
N THR A 221 -5.76 3.22 -15.21
CA THR A 221 -7.05 3.21 -15.91
C THR A 221 -8.18 2.75 -14.99
N LEU A 222 -9.40 3.15 -15.29
CA LEU A 222 -10.66 2.67 -14.72
C LEU A 222 -11.51 2.11 -15.86
N ASP A 223 -11.77 0.81 -15.85
CA ASP A 223 -12.55 0.12 -16.89
C ASP A 223 -12.04 0.42 -18.33
N GLY A 224 -10.72 0.68 -18.47
CA GLY A 224 -10.05 1.04 -19.71
C GLY A 224 -9.78 2.54 -19.93
N ASP A 225 -10.50 3.42 -19.26
CA ASP A 225 -10.33 4.87 -19.40
C ASP A 225 -9.21 5.40 -18.49
N SER A 226 -8.38 6.31 -19.00
CA SER A 226 -7.24 6.83 -18.26
C SER A 226 -7.64 7.65 -17.05
N LEU A 227 -7.09 7.31 -15.87
CA LEU A 227 -7.21 8.06 -14.63
C LEU A 227 -6.02 8.98 -14.32
N MET A 228 -5.00 9.02 -15.18
CA MET A 228 -3.74 9.71 -14.87
C MET A 228 -3.93 11.21 -14.59
N ALA A 229 -4.73 11.90 -15.41
CA ALA A 229 -5.01 13.33 -15.22
C ALA A 229 -5.77 13.58 -13.91
N ARG A 230 -6.75 12.72 -13.59
CA ARG A 230 -7.54 12.81 -12.36
C ARG A 230 -6.67 12.53 -11.13
N LEU A 231 -5.80 11.52 -11.17
CA LEU A 231 -4.84 11.24 -10.09
C LEU A 231 -3.90 12.43 -9.86
N ALA A 232 -3.35 13.02 -10.92
CA ALA A 232 -2.45 14.17 -10.82
C ALA A 232 -3.15 15.42 -10.22
N ALA A 233 -4.43 15.61 -10.51
CA ALA A 233 -5.24 16.70 -9.98
C ALA A 233 -5.77 16.44 -8.55
N THR A 234 -5.68 15.21 -8.04
CA THR A 234 -6.19 14.84 -6.72
C THR A 234 -5.34 15.48 -5.62
N PRO A 235 -5.93 16.26 -4.71
CA PRO A 235 -5.19 16.84 -3.58
C PRO A 235 -4.81 15.75 -2.57
N ALA A 236 -3.64 15.90 -1.94
CA ALA A 236 -3.13 15.02 -0.90
C ALA A 236 -3.83 15.23 0.46
#